data_bfd1a1bc47c8932d372dd88d9c3b7075
#
_entry.id   bfd1a1bc47c8932d372dd88d9c3b7075
#
_cell.length_a   1.000
_cell.length_b   1.000
_cell.length_c   1.000
_cell.angle_alpha   90.00
_cell.angle_beta   90.00
_cell.angle_gamma   90.00
#
_symmetry.space_group_name_H-M   'P 1'
#
loop_
_entity.id
_entity.type
_entity.pdbx_description
1 polymer ?
#
loop_
_entity_poly.entity_id
_entity_poly.type
_entity_poly.pdbx_seq_one_letter_code
_entity_poly.pdbx_strand_id
1 'polypeptide(L)'
;MLRQWTLRIVAAAMLLSLSGCKVSLRVGVEAGAHGDGAVRAVVTLDRDAQRFVGDLKGKLRVDDLARAGWTVTGPDKLAAGAVRVTATKRFADPSQVTKIVSELDGGKGLFAGFRLRQDRSFLKTTSRFEGRVDLSDGIESFSDDTLREQLGSPLGASPEELSQRIGSSLADALPITVGVRLAGSIDSNAPQSANDAAAWHPRLGEDVRLNASATHWNVRGIGFAALSVTAGLLGGLSALRYRRRGLA
;
A
#
# COMPACT_ATOMS: atom_id res chain seq x y z
N MET A 1 44.30 -25.00 -12.95
CA MET A 1 43.15 -24.11 -13.27
C MET A 1 41.90 -24.34 -12.42
N LEU A 2 41.60 -25.51 -11.94
CA LEU A 2 40.41 -25.78 -11.05
C LEU A 2 40.48 -25.07 -9.69
N ARG A 3 41.67 -24.88 -9.10
CA ARG A 3 41.81 -24.26 -7.77
C ARG A 3 41.48 -22.77 -7.69
N GLN A 4 41.58 -22.05 -8.81
CA GLN A 4 41.23 -20.63 -8.88
C GLN A 4 39.69 -20.41 -9.06
N TRP A 5 39.01 -21.38 -9.63
CA TRP A 5 37.54 -21.32 -9.79
C TRP A 5 36.81 -21.57 -8.47
N THR A 6 37.28 -22.51 -7.68
CA THR A 6 36.69 -22.78 -6.34
C THR A 6 36.85 -21.59 -5.39
N LEU A 7 38.01 -20.87 -5.43
CA LEU A 7 38.20 -19.65 -4.61
C LEU A 7 37.24 -18.51 -5.03
N ARG A 8 36.97 -18.35 -6.32
CA ARG A 8 36.03 -17.33 -6.83
C ARG A 8 34.58 -17.63 -6.50
N ILE A 9 34.16 -18.90 -6.50
CA ILE A 9 32.82 -19.31 -6.09
C ILE A 9 32.62 -19.14 -4.58
N VAL A 10 33.61 -19.46 -3.77
CA VAL A 10 33.57 -19.28 -2.31
C VAL A 10 33.58 -17.78 -1.95
N ALA A 11 34.36 -16.95 -2.66
CA ALA A 11 34.34 -15.49 -2.47
C ALA A 11 33.02 -14.86 -2.91
N ALA A 12 32.42 -15.33 -4.03
CA ALA A 12 31.09 -14.90 -4.47
C ALA A 12 29.98 -15.36 -3.51
N ALA A 13 30.08 -16.57 -2.94
CA ALA A 13 29.13 -17.06 -1.93
C ALA A 13 29.27 -16.31 -0.59
N MET A 14 30.49 -15.87 -0.22
CA MET A 14 30.71 -15.03 0.96
C MET A 14 30.19 -13.60 0.79
N LEU A 15 30.18 -13.06 -0.43
CA LEU A 15 29.61 -11.74 -0.72
C LEU A 15 28.08 -11.72 -0.72
N LEU A 16 27.43 -12.88 -0.86
CA LEU A 16 25.97 -13.04 -0.75
C LEU A 16 25.46 -13.17 0.69
N SER A 17 26.33 -13.28 1.67
CA SER A 17 25.98 -13.44 3.10
C SER A 17 26.00 -12.12 3.90
N LEU A 18 26.20 -10.98 3.25
CA LEU A 18 26.05 -9.64 3.84
C LEU A 18 24.58 -9.16 3.72
N SER A 19 23.63 -10.04 3.98
CA SER A 19 22.26 -9.61 4.18
C SER A 19 22.13 -9.01 5.58
N GLY A 20 22.37 -7.71 5.67
CA GLY A 20 22.07 -6.97 6.89
C GLY A 20 20.61 -7.15 7.29
N CYS A 21 20.36 -6.98 8.56
CA CYS A 21 19.05 -6.99 9.20
C CYS A 21 18.02 -6.19 8.38
N LYS A 22 16.93 -6.82 7.91
CA LYS A 22 15.92 -6.16 7.07
C LYS A 22 14.55 -6.21 7.72
N VAL A 23 13.98 -5.01 7.89
CA VAL A 23 12.59 -4.82 8.32
C VAL A 23 11.85 -4.12 7.18
N SER A 24 10.95 -4.79 6.49
CA SER A 24 10.16 -4.16 5.43
C SER A 24 8.78 -3.76 5.92
N LEU A 25 8.36 -2.56 5.56
CA LEU A 25 7.01 -2.04 5.79
C LEU A 25 6.30 -1.87 4.44
N ARG A 26 5.12 -2.46 4.32
CA ARG A 26 4.24 -2.25 3.17
C ARG A 26 2.88 -1.76 3.64
N VAL A 27 2.44 -0.61 3.12
CA VAL A 27 1.09 -0.08 3.35
C VAL A 27 0.35 -0.12 2.03
N GLY A 28 -0.83 -0.73 2.02
CA GLY A 28 -1.68 -0.86 0.83
C GLY A 28 -3.06 -0.28 1.07
N VAL A 29 -3.61 0.45 0.08
CA VAL A 29 -5.00 0.88 0.02
C VAL A 29 -5.64 0.22 -1.19
N GLU A 30 -6.66 -0.59 -0.97
CA GLU A 30 -7.40 -1.28 -2.03
C GLU A 30 -8.84 -0.77 -2.02
N ALA A 31 -9.37 -0.32 -3.17
CA ALA A 31 -10.74 0.16 -3.30
C ALA A 31 -11.45 -0.43 -4.51
N GLY A 32 -12.64 -0.95 -4.27
CA GLY A 32 -13.54 -1.48 -5.28
C GLY A 32 -14.29 -0.38 -6.04
N ALA A 33 -15.02 -0.79 -7.09
CA ALA A 33 -15.85 0.11 -7.88
C ALA A 33 -17.02 0.72 -7.07
N HIS A 34 -17.40 0.12 -5.94
CA HIS A 34 -18.46 0.58 -5.06
C HIS A 34 -17.97 1.45 -3.89
N GLY A 35 -16.64 1.72 -3.80
CA GLY A 35 -16.04 2.56 -2.79
C GLY A 35 -15.74 1.87 -1.46
N ASP A 36 -16.13 0.63 -1.34
CA ASP A 36 -15.69 -0.26 -0.27
C ASP A 36 -14.24 -0.73 -0.53
N GLY A 37 -13.56 -1.13 0.53
CA GLY A 37 -12.19 -1.59 0.37
C GLY A 37 -11.50 -1.93 1.68
N ALA A 38 -10.18 -1.90 1.66
CA ALA A 38 -9.36 -2.19 2.83
C ALA A 38 -8.04 -1.39 2.80
N VAL A 39 -7.58 -1.03 3.99
CA VAL A 39 -6.20 -0.64 4.24
C VAL A 39 -5.48 -1.82 4.86
N ARG A 40 -4.28 -2.12 4.37
CA ARG A 40 -3.45 -3.23 4.83
C ARG A 40 -2.05 -2.74 5.13
N ALA A 41 -1.57 -3.02 6.32
CA ALA A 41 -0.19 -2.82 6.72
C ALA A 41 0.49 -4.18 6.92
N VAL A 42 1.65 -4.37 6.32
CA VAL A 42 2.43 -5.61 6.40
C VAL A 42 3.84 -5.27 6.85
N VAL A 43 4.24 -5.84 7.97
CA VAL A 43 5.62 -5.77 8.46
C VAL A 43 6.25 -7.14 8.27
N THR A 44 7.41 -7.18 7.65
CA THR A 44 8.19 -8.42 7.50
C THR A 44 9.59 -8.19 8.09
N LEU A 45 10.01 -9.09 8.96
CA LEU A 45 11.33 -9.10 9.58
C LEU A 45 12.08 -10.33 9.08
N ASP A 46 13.31 -10.16 8.64
CA ASP A 46 14.19 -11.28 8.38
C ASP A 46 14.65 -11.93 9.71
N ARG A 47 15.41 -13.03 9.62
CA ARG A 47 15.88 -13.78 10.78
C ARG A 47 16.77 -12.93 11.70
N ASP A 48 17.56 -12.04 11.13
CA ASP A 48 18.50 -11.23 11.89
C ASP A 48 17.77 -10.08 12.60
N ALA A 49 16.82 -9.43 11.92
CA ALA A 49 15.94 -8.43 12.52
C ALA A 49 15.13 -9.01 13.70
N GLN A 50 14.67 -10.25 13.61
CA GLN A 50 13.96 -10.92 14.72
C GLN A 50 14.81 -11.06 15.98
N ARG A 51 16.11 -11.33 15.85
CA ARG A 51 17.02 -11.42 17.00
C ARG A 51 17.17 -10.09 17.73
N PHE A 52 17.14 -8.96 16.99
CA PHE A 52 17.19 -7.61 17.56
C PHE A 52 15.88 -7.20 18.20
N VAL A 53 14.75 -7.49 17.56
CA VAL A 53 13.44 -7.04 18.04
C VAL A 53 12.94 -7.91 19.19
N GLY A 54 13.31 -9.20 19.26
CA GLY A 54 12.85 -10.14 20.29
C GLY A 54 11.36 -10.44 20.18
N ASP A 55 10.61 -10.31 21.29
CA ASP A 55 9.17 -10.58 21.28
C ASP A 55 8.38 -9.54 20.48
N LEU A 56 8.02 -9.92 19.27
CA LEU A 56 7.25 -9.09 18.33
C LEU A 56 5.84 -8.76 18.82
N LYS A 57 5.20 -9.67 19.55
CA LYS A 57 3.81 -9.48 20.00
C LYS A 57 3.69 -8.36 21.03
N GLY A 58 4.67 -8.28 21.95
CA GLY A 58 4.66 -7.23 22.97
C GLY A 58 5.15 -5.86 22.45
N LYS A 59 5.99 -5.84 21.42
CA LYS A 59 6.60 -4.61 20.91
C LYS A 59 5.85 -3.96 19.75
N LEU A 60 5.15 -4.74 18.92
CA LEU A 60 4.19 -4.20 17.98
C LEU A 60 2.92 -3.90 18.76
N ARG A 61 2.43 -2.66 18.70
CA ARG A 61 1.17 -2.21 19.35
C ARG A 61 -0.07 -2.93 18.76
N VAL A 62 0.02 -4.28 18.71
CA VAL A 62 -0.99 -5.16 18.11
C VAL A 62 -2.33 -5.01 18.81
N ASP A 63 -2.31 -4.89 20.15
CA ASP A 63 -3.52 -4.75 20.96
C ASP A 63 -4.19 -3.38 20.73
N ASP A 64 -3.42 -2.33 20.47
CA ASP A 64 -3.96 -1.00 20.15
C ASP A 64 -4.66 -1.02 18.79
N LEU A 65 -4.03 -1.64 17.79
CA LEU A 65 -4.64 -1.83 16.48
C LEU A 65 -5.91 -2.69 16.57
N ALA A 66 -5.88 -3.78 17.33
CA ALA A 66 -7.05 -4.63 17.51
C ALA A 66 -8.21 -3.85 18.17
N ARG A 67 -7.93 -3.05 19.21
CA ARG A 67 -8.92 -2.16 19.84
C ARG A 67 -9.46 -1.08 18.90
N ALA A 68 -8.64 -0.62 17.97
CA ALA A 68 -9.06 0.30 16.90
C ALA A 68 -9.83 -0.40 15.76
N GLY A 69 -10.10 -1.71 15.86
CA GLY A 69 -10.90 -2.47 14.89
C GLY A 69 -10.09 -3.01 13.70
N TRP A 70 -8.78 -3.12 13.83
CA TRP A 70 -7.94 -3.83 12.86
C TRP A 70 -7.96 -5.33 13.11
N THR A 71 -8.01 -6.10 12.04
CA THR A 71 -7.74 -7.55 12.08
C THR A 71 -6.25 -7.75 11.92
N VAL A 72 -5.59 -8.23 12.98
CA VAL A 72 -4.16 -8.51 12.97
C VAL A 72 -3.94 -10.01 12.88
N THR A 73 -3.12 -10.44 11.92
CA THR A 73 -2.74 -11.83 11.69
C THR A 73 -1.24 -12.00 11.71
N GLY A 74 -0.78 -13.15 12.16
CA GLY A 74 0.63 -13.45 12.34
C GLY A 74 1.03 -13.44 13.83
N PRO A 75 2.33 -13.61 14.14
CA PRO A 75 3.46 -13.70 13.21
C PRO A 75 3.48 -15.02 12.40
N ASP A 76 3.46 -14.92 11.09
CA ASP A 76 3.53 -16.04 10.17
C ASP A 76 5.00 -16.29 9.77
N LYS A 77 5.46 -17.54 9.90
CA LYS A 77 6.80 -17.91 9.46
C LYS A 77 6.85 -18.05 7.94
N LEU A 78 7.79 -17.36 7.32
CA LEU A 78 8.06 -17.40 5.89
C LEU A 78 9.32 -18.24 5.59
N ALA A 79 9.58 -18.43 4.29
CA ALA A 79 10.82 -19.02 3.83
C ALA A 79 12.05 -18.25 4.35
N ALA A 80 13.20 -18.92 4.46
CA ALA A 80 14.44 -18.39 5.01
C ALA A 80 14.33 -17.90 6.48
N GLY A 81 13.27 -18.28 7.20
CA GLY A 81 13.06 -17.96 8.61
C GLY A 81 12.60 -16.52 8.86
N ALA A 82 12.16 -15.77 7.83
CA ALA A 82 11.53 -14.49 8.02
C ALA A 82 10.15 -14.63 8.68
N VAL A 83 9.67 -13.55 9.30
CA VAL A 83 8.36 -13.48 9.95
C VAL A 83 7.57 -12.31 9.42
N ARG A 84 6.26 -12.51 9.21
CA ARG A 84 5.33 -11.51 8.73
C ARG A 84 4.20 -11.28 9.72
N VAL A 85 3.88 -10.02 9.95
CA VAL A 85 2.66 -9.59 10.64
C VAL A 85 1.85 -8.74 9.68
N THR A 86 0.54 -9.00 9.60
CA THR A 86 -0.38 -8.28 8.72
C THR A 86 -1.51 -7.70 9.55
N ALA A 87 -1.73 -6.39 9.42
CA ALA A 87 -2.89 -5.70 9.95
C ALA A 87 -3.78 -5.25 8.80
N THR A 88 -5.08 -5.52 8.87
CA THR A 88 -6.06 -5.16 7.84
C THR A 88 -7.27 -4.50 8.48
N LYS A 89 -7.70 -3.35 7.94
CA LYS A 89 -8.94 -2.69 8.32
C LYS A 89 -9.76 -2.39 7.09
N ARG A 90 -11.00 -2.85 7.09
CA ARG A 90 -11.95 -2.61 6.00
C ARG A 90 -12.63 -1.26 6.16
N PHE A 91 -13.03 -0.67 5.05
CA PHE A 91 -13.88 0.51 5.00
C PHE A 91 -15.04 0.29 4.03
N ALA A 92 -16.18 0.88 4.35
CA ALA A 92 -17.38 0.86 3.50
C ALA A 92 -17.48 2.14 2.65
N ASP A 93 -16.75 3.19 3.03
CA ASP A 93 -16.77 4.50 2.38
C ASP A 93 -15.34 5.03 2.20
N PRO A 94 -15.00 5.58 1.02
CA PRO A 94 -13.68 6.13 0.72
C PRO A 94 -13.19 7.21 1.70
N SER A 95 -14.11 8.00 2.27
CA SER A 95 -13.75 9.05 3.24
C SER A 95 -13.11 8.54 4.52
N GLN A 96 -13.31 7.27 4.85
CA GLN A 96 -12.74 6.61 6.03
C GLN A 96 -11.21 6.37 5.90
N VAL A 97 -10.67 6.36 4.68
CA VAL A 97 -9.26 6.04 4.42
C VAL A 97 -8.32 6.97 5.19
N THR A 98 -8.60 8.27 5.22
CA THR A 98 -7.78 9.24 5.95
C THR A 98 -7.63 8.88 7.43
N LYS A 99 -8.75 8.58 8.10
CA LYS A 99 -8.76 8.19 9.52
C LYS A 99 -8.04 6.86 9.73
N ILE A 100 -8.32 5.86 8.88
CA ILE A 100 -7.74 4.53 9.01
C ILE A 100 -6.22 4.57 8.86
N VAL A 101 -5.71 5.35 7.90
CA VAL A 101 -4.26 5.46 7.69
C VAL A 101 -3.59 6.21 8.85
N SER A 102 -4.21 7.27 9.39
CA SER A 102 -3.66 7.98 10.56
C SER A 102 -3.57 7.12 11.83
N GLU A 103 -4.33 6.03 11.93
CA GLU A 103 -4.20 5.07 13.02
C GLU A 103 -2.91 4.25 12.96
N LEU A 104 -2.29 4.11 11.77
CA LEU A 104 -1.05 3.34 11.59
C LEU A 104 0.17 4.08 12.15
N ASP A 105 0.21 5.39 12.02
CA ASP A 105 1.33 6.21 12.49
C ASP A 105 1.06 6.94 13.81
N GLY A 106 -0.09 6.66 14.42
CA GLY A 106 -0.51 7.32 15.67
C GLY A 106 -0.75 8.82 15.50
N GLY A 107 -1.03 9.30 14.28
CA GLY A 107 -1.27 10.71 13.97
C GLY A 107 -0.01 11.55 13.84
N LYS A 108 1.18 10.95 13.72
CA LYS A 108 2.47 11.65 13.60
C LYS A 108 2.72 12.32 12.25
N GLY A 109 1.89 11.99 11.24
CA GLY A 109 2.00 12.60 9.92
C GLY A 109 2.96 11.90 8.96
N LEU A 110 3.51 10.75 9.32
CA LEU A 110 4.31 9.92 8.43
C LEU A 110 3.55 9.57 7.14
N PHE A 111 2.26 9.25 7.28
CA PHE A 111 1.32 9.00 6.19
C PHE A 111 0.29 10.13 6.12
N ALA A 112 0.73 11.32 5.68
CA ALA A 112 -0.09 12.52 5.69
C ALA A 112 -1.02 12.61 4.47
N GLY A 113 -2.20 13.17 4.66
CA GLY A 113 -3.11 13.53 3.57
C GLY A 113 -3.61 12.36 2.72
N PHE A 114 -3.52 11.13 3.20
CA PHE A 114 -4.09 9.96 2.51
C PHE A 114 -5.59 10.17 2.38
N ARG A 115 -6.05 10.34 1.17
CA ARG A 115 -7.44 10.62 0.84
C ARG A 115 -7.84 9.84 -0.39
N LEU A 116 -8.97 9.17 -0.29
CA LEU A 116 -9.61 8.51 -1.40
C LEU A 116 -10.94 9.19 -1.68
N ARG A 117 -11.18 9.58 -2.93
CA ARG A 117 -12.43 10.15 -3.41
C ARG A 117 -12.96 9.30 -4.54
N GLN A 118 -14.27 9.16 -4.60
CA GLN A 118 -14.91 8.42 -5.67
C GLN A 118 -16.13 9.19 -6.21
N ASP A 119 -16.09 9.48 -7.50
CA ASP A 119 -17.16 10.11 -8.25
C ASP A 119 -17.88 9.03 -9.06
N ARG A 120 -19.16 8.84 -8.83
CA ARG A 120 -19.98 7.83 -9.51
C ARG A 120 -20.98 8.50 -10.45
N SER A 121 -21.05 7.98 -11.67
CA SER A 121 -22.08 8.28 -12.62
C SER A 121 -22.77 7.00 -13.08
N PHE A 122 -23.82 7.12 -13.85
CA PHE A 122 -24.53 5.97 -14.43
C PHE A 122 -23.61 5.08 -15.29
N LEU A 123 -22.65 5.69 -16.02
CA LEU A 123 -21.80 4.99 -16.98
C LEU A 123 -20.43 4.60 -16.39
N LYS A 124 -19.91 5.37 -15.44
CA LYS A 124 -18.55 5.17 -14.93
C LYS A 124 -18.40 5.59 -13.47
N THR A 125 -17.43 4.97 -12.81
CA THR A 125 -16.92 5.36 -11.51
C THR A 125 -15.47 5.82 -11.68
N THR A 126 -15.14 7.01 -11.18
CA THR A 126 -13.76 7.54 -11.17
C THR A 126 -13.30 7.62 -9.72
N SER A 127 -12.21 6.93 -9.41
CA SER A 127 -11.55 6.95 -8.10
C SER A 127 -10.28 7.81 -8.19
N ARG A 128 -10.03 8.65 -7.18
CA ARG A 128 -8.82 9.45 -7.04
C ARG A 128 -8.23 9.24 -5.66
N PHE A 129 -6.96 8.91 -5.64
CA PHE A 129 -6.18 8.74 -4.43
C PHE A 129 -5.08 9.79 -4.39
N GLU A 130 -4.93 10.41 -3.24
CA GLU A 130 -3.88 11.38 -2.93
C GLU A 130 -3.27 11.02 -1.58
N GLY A 131 -1.98 11.26 -1.40
CA GLY A 131 -1.27 11.05 -0.16
C GLY A 131 0.14 11.63 -0.18
N ARG A 132 0.77 11.64 0.98
CA ARG A 132 2.16 12.04 1.18
C ARG A 132 2.81 11.11 2.18
N VAL A 133 4.00 10.65 1.88
CA VAL A 133 4.85 9.95 2.84
C VAL A 133 6.02 10.84 3.14
N ASP A 134 6.10 11.29 4.39
CA ASP A 134 7.15 12.18 4.87
C ASP A 134 8.14 11.40 5.72
N LEU A 135 9.31 11.15 5.17
CA LEU A 135 10.44 10.47 5.80
C LEU A 135 11.65 11.41 5.91
N SER A 136 11.43 12.74 5.80
CA SER A 136 12.49 13.75 5.82
C SER A 136 13.35 13.68 7.08
N ASP A 137 12.74 13.36 8.23
CA ASP A 137 13.44 13.18 9.50
C ASP A 137 14.16 11.83 9.62
N GLY A 138 14.20 11.05 8.54
CA GLY A 138 14.88 9.76 8.50
C GLY A 138 14.25 8.75 9.44
N ILE A 139 15.05 8.08 10.28
CA ILE A 139 14.55 7.07 11.24
C ILE A 139 13.75 7.69 12.38
N GLU A 140 13.96 8.96 12.67
CA GLU A 140 13.23 9.66 13.73
C GLU A 140 11.75 9.79 13.41
N SER A 141 11.37 9.74 12.11
CA SER A 141 9.97 9.69 11.68
C SER A 141 9.19 8.51 12.29
N PHE A 142 9.88 7.42 12.66
CA PHE A 142 9.29 6.24 13.30
C PHE A 142 9.42 6.23 14.83
N SER A 143 10.18 7.15 15.37
CA SER A 143 10.51 7.21 16.79
C SER A 143 9.40 7.94 17.56
N ASP A 144 8.87 7.35 18.63
CA ASP A 144 8.12 8.09 19.64
C ASP A 144 8.81 8.05 20.99
N ASP A 145 8.48 9.01 21.85
CA ASP A 145 9.12 9.12 23.17
C ASP A 145 8.86 7.86 24.00
N THR A 146 7.66 7.27 23.86
CA THR A 146 7.30 6.00 24.50
C THR A 146 8.13 4.84 23.97
N LEU A 147 8.39 4.82 22.67
CA LEU A 147 9.22 3.79 22.03
C LEU A 147 10.69 3.96 22.43
N ARG A 148 11.17 5.21 22.53
CA ARG A 148 12.52 5.52 23.05
C ARG A 148 12.70 5.08 24.49
N GLU A 149 11.72 5.32 25.35
CA GLU A 149 11.72 4.87 26.74
C GLU A 149 11.67 3.33 26.87
N GLN A 150 10.86 2.65 26.05
CA GLN A 150 10.67 1.20 26.13
C GLN A 150 11.81 0.40 25.49
N LEU A 151 12.42 0.91 24.42
CA LEU A 151 13.52 0.22 23.73
C LEU A 151 14.88 0.51 24.38
N GLY A 152 14.94 1.48 25.30
CA GLY A 152 16.19 1.91 25.89
C GLY A 152 17.17 2.48 24.83
N SER A 153 18.39 2.71 25.22
CA SER A 153 19.43 3.37 24.46
C SER A 153 19.86 2.80 23.07
N PRO A 154 19.34 1.69 22.53
CA PRO A 154 19.73 1.27 21.18
C PRO A 154 19.30 2.22 20.06
N LEU A 155 18.21 3.01 20.27
CA LEU A 155 17.78 4.03 19.30
C LEU A 155 18.34 5.43 19.61
N GLY A 156 19.05 5.61 20.71
CA GLY A 156 19.86 6.80 21.00
C GLY A 156 21.24 6.77 20.33
N ALA A 157 21.56 5.70 19.57
CA ALA A 157 22.73 5.65 18.73
C ALA A 157 22.51 6.51 17.47
N SER A 158 23.55 7.19 17.00
CA SER A 158 23.48 7.96 15.76
C SER A 158 23.10 7.05 14.56
N PRO A 159 22.52 7.59 13.47
CA PRO A 159 22.25 6.81 12.27
C PRO A 159 23.48 6.07 11.75
N GLU A 160 24.67 6.63 11.93
CA GLU A 160 25.94 6.04 11.56
C GLU A 160 26.30 4.83 12.43
N GLU A 161 26.13 4.93 13.75
CA GLU A 161 26.34 3.82 14.69
C GLU A 161 25.35 2.69 14.47
N LEU A 162 24.09 3.01 14.16
CA LEU A 162 23.08 2.03 13.77
C LEU A 162 23.43 1.32 12.47
N SER A 163 23.88 2.07 11.45
CA SER A 163 24.34 1.51 10.18
C SER A 163 25.54 0.58 10.35
N GLN A 164 26.49 0.93 11.21
CA GLN A 164 27.63 0.07 11.52
C GLN A 164 27.22 -1.22 12.24
N ARG A 165 26.26 -1.15 13.16
CA ARG A 165 25.74 -2.33 13.89
C ARG A 165 24.90 -3.24 13.00
N ILE A 166 24.16 -2.68 12.05
CA ILE A 166 23.29 -3.42 11.13
C ILE A 166 24.10 -3.98 9.94
N GLY A 167 25.28 -3.41 9.66
CA GLY A 167 26.16 -3.83 8.55
C GLY A 167 25.61 -3.46 7.16
N SER A 168 24.62 -2.57 7.07
CA SER A 168 24.05 -2.03 5.85
C SER A 168 23.61 -0.59 6.05
N SER A 169 23.38 0.15 4.95
CA SER A 169 22.77 1.48 5.10
C SER A 169 21.37 1.34 5.72
N LEU A 170 21.01 2.27 6.60
CA LEU A 170 19.71 2.27 7.27
C LEU A 170 18.55 2.29 6.28
N ALA A 171 18.74 2.98 5.13
CA ALA A 171 17.77 3.03 4.05
C ALA A 171 17.54 1.66 3.39
N ASP A 172 18.59 0.83 3.29
CA ASP A 172 18.49 -0.54 2.75
C ASP A 172 17.94 -1.53 3.78
N ALA A 173 18.11 -1.22 5.07
CA ALA A 173 17.62 -2.04 6.18
C ALA A 173 16.10 -1.89 6.39
N LEU A 174 15.50 -0.74 5.98
CA LEU A 174 14.08 -0.44 6.15
C LEU A 174 13.40 -0.08 4.80
N PRO A 175 13.23 -1.02 3.88
CA PRO A 175 12.49 -0.78 2.65
C PRO A 175 11.01 -0.54 2.95
N ILE A 176 10.50 0.62 2.49
CA ILE A 176 9.11 1.02 2.62
C ILE A 176 8.45 0.94 1.26
N THR A 177 7.24 0.39 1.20
CA THR A 177 6.43 0.36 -0.01
C THR A 177 5.03 0.86 0.31
N VAL A 178 4.54 1.81 -0.47
CA VAL A 178 3.14 2.20 -0.46
C VAL A 178 2.50 1.76 -1.76
N GLY A 179 1.43 0.98 -1.66
CA GLY A 179 0.69 0.46 -2.80
C GLY A 179 -0.75 0.96 -2.82
N VAL A 180 -1.27 1.23 -4.01
CA VAL A 180 -2.68 1.57 -4.19
C VAL A 180 -3.24 0.71 -5.30
N ARG A 181 -4.38 0.09 -5.06
CA ARG A 181 -5.16 -0.64 -6.06
C ARG A 181 -6.55 -0.04 -6.16
N LEU A 182 -6.94 0.36 -7.36
CA LEU A 182 -8.23 0.96 -7.66
C LEU A 182 -8.94 0.17 -8.75
N ALA A 183 -10.26 0.09 -8.68
CA ALA A 183 -11.02 -0.56 -9.74
C ALA A 183 -10.88 0.21 -11.06
N GLY A 184 -10.46 -0.47 -12.12
CA GLY A 184 -10.25 0.07 -13.46
C GLY A 184 -8.79 0.27 -13.81
N SER A 185 -8.53 0.89 -14.97
CA SER A 185 -7.17 1.23 -15.40
C SER A 185 -6.64 2.41 -14.59
N ILE A 186 -5.48 2.22 -13.96
CA ILE A 186 -4.86 3.23 -13.11
C ILE A 186 -3.91 4.12 -13.90
N ASP A 187 -3.97 5.43 -13.62
CA ASP A 187 -3.01 6.45 -13.99
C ASP A 187 -2.40 7.03 -12.71
N SER A 188 -1.07 7.14 -12.62
CA SER A 188 -0.40 7.54 -11.39
C SER A 188 0.98 8.15 -11.64
N ASN A 189 1.49 8.88 -10.64
CA ASN A 189 2.88 9.33 -10.60
C ASN A 189 3.84 8.27 -10.00
N ALA A 190 3.37 7.05 -9.81
CA ALA A 190 4.18 5.98 -9.25
C ALA A 190 5.26 5.52 -10.24
N PRO A 191 6.48 5.20 -9.78
CA PRO A 191 7.53 4.62 -10.62
C PRO A 191 7.17 3.22 -11.13
N GLN A 192 6.26 2.53 -10.44
CA GLN A 192 5.73 1.23 -10.85
C GLN A 192 4.20 1.29 -10.89
N SER A 193 3.64 1.11 -12.06
CA SER A 193 2.21 1.01 -12.30
C SER A 193 1.92 -0.17 -13.22
N ALA A 194 0.91 -0.96 -12.88
CA ALA A 194 0.45 -2.08 -13.70
C ALA A 194 -1.05 -2.26 -13.54
N ASN A 195 -1.78 -2.24 -14.66
CA ASN A 195 -3.23 -2.46 -14.73
C ASN A 195 -4.04 -1.61 -13.74
N ASP A 196 -4.33 -2.16 -12.55
CA ASP A 196 -5.17 -1.60 -11.49
C ASP A 196 -4.38 -1.19 -10.24
N ALA A 197 -3.04 -1.25 -10.29
CA ALA A 197 -2.17 -1.04 -9.14
C ALA A 197 -1.03 -0.07 -9.43
N ALA A 198 -0.68 0.74 -8.44
CA ALA A 198 0.46 1.64 -8.42
C ALA A 198 1.27 1.43 -7.13
N ALA A 199 2.59 1.53 -7.21
CA ALA A 199 3.48 1.34 -6.07
C ALA A 199 4.61 2.38 -6.06
N TRP A 200 4.84 2.95 -4.88
CA TRP A 200 5.92 3.87 -4.56
C TRP A 200 6.86 3.23 -3.54
N HIS A 201 8.13 3.59 -3.60
CA HIS A 201 9.17 3.10 -2.73
C HIS A 201 9.92 4.28 -2.08
N PRO A 202 9.26 5.02 -1.16
CA PRO A 202 9.90 6.13 -0.47
C PRO A 202 11.09 5.64 0.36
N ARG A 203 12.17 6.43 0.38
CA ARG A 203 13.37 6.15 1.15
C ARG A 203 13.46 7.07 2.36
N LEU A 204 14.18 6.65 3.38
CA LEU A 204 14.49 7.51 4.52
C LEU A 204 15.19 8.79 4.04
N GLY A 205 14.75 9.92 4.54
CA GLY A 205 15.20 11.26 4.11
C GLY A 205 14.38 11.85 2.96
N GLU A 206 13.38 11.14 2.42
CA GLU A 206 12.56 11.62 1.31
C GLU A 206 11.16 12.06 1.78
N ASP A 207 10.60 13.01 1.03
CA ASP A 207 9.20 13.41 1.07
C ASP A 207 8.56 13.09 -0.29
N VAL A 208 7.65 12.14 -0.32
CA VAL A 208 7.06 11.62 -1.55
C VAL A 208 5.57 11.89 -1.61
N ARG A 209 5.12 12.59 -2.65
CA ARG A 209 3.69 12.77 -2.96
C ARG A 209 3.18 11.61 -3.80
N LEU A 210 2.03 11.09 -3.42
CA LEU A 210 1.37 9.95 -4.03
C LEU A 210 0.10 10.44 -4.72
N ASN A 211 -0.03 10.18 -6.02
CA ASN A 211 -1.23 10.49 -6.77
C ASN A 211 -1.57 9.32 -7.67
N ALA A 212 -2.82 8.88 -7.61
CA ALA A 212 -3.35 7.85 -8.50
C ALA A 212 -4.82 8.12 -8.82
N SER A 213 -5.21 7.84 -10.05
CA SER A 213 -6.60 7.87 -10.47
C SER A 213 -6.94 6.64 -11.30
N ALA A 214 -8.18 6.16 -11.21
CA ALA A 214 -8.65 5.06 -12.03
C ALA A 214 -10.09 5.30 -12.46
N THR A 215 -10.43 4.84 -13.67
CA THR A 215 -11.79 4.88 -14.18
C THR A 215 -12.28 3.48 -14.47
N HIS A 216 -13.39 3.12 -13.85
CA HIS A 216 -14.10 1.86 -14.05
C HIS A 216 -15.41 2.10 -14.78
N TRP A 217 -15.62 1.42 -15.91
CA TRP A 217 -16.83 1.52 -16.69
C TRP A 217 -17.93 0.58 -16.20
N ASN A 218 -19.15 1.11 -15.99
CA ASN A 218 -20.29 0.32 -15.59
C ASN A 218 -20.93 -0.35 -16.82
N VAL A 219 -20.49 -1.56 -17.13
CA VAL A 219 -20.95 -2.33 -18.31
C VAL A 219 -22.48 -2.54 -18.28
N ARG A 220 -23.09 -2.73 -17.10
CA ARG A 220 -24.55 -2.85 -16.97
C ARG A 220 -25.25 -1.55 -17.33
N GLY A 221 -24.75 -0.41 -16.86
CA GLY A 221 -25.28 0.91 -17.21
C GLY A 221 -25.20 1.19 -18.71
N ILE A 222 -24.10 0.83 -19.35
CA ILE A 222 -23.92 0.96 -20.81
C ILE A 222 -24.94 0.09 -21.55
N GLY A 223 -25.14 -1.15 -21.10
CA GLY A 223 -26.13 -2.06 -21.71
C GLY A 223 -27.55 -1.51 -21.64
N PHE A 224 -27.98 -0.95 -20.50
CA PHE A 224 -29.28 -0.31 -20.35
C PHE A 224 -29.42 0.94 -21.22
N ALA A 225 -28.39 1.77 -21.31
CA ALA A 225 -28.41 2.95 -22.17
C ALA A 225 -28.59 2.57 -23.64
N ALA A 226 -27.84 1.57 -24.12
CA ALA A 226 -27.96 1.06 -25.49
C ALA A 226 -29.35 0.51 -25.79
N LEU A 227 -29.93 -0.28 -24.88
CA LEU A 227 -31.28 -0.82 -25.02
C LEU A 227 -32.35 0.29 -25.07
N SER A 228 -32.21 1.35 -24.26
CA SER A 228 -33.15 2.48 -24.25
C SER A 228 -33.10 3.26 -25.55
N VAL A 229 -31.94 3.48 -26.13
CA VAL A 229 -31.77 4.15 -27.43
C VAL A 229 -32.40 3.33 -28.55
N THR A 230 -32.16 2.01 -28.57
CA THR A 230 -32.74 1.11 -29.60
C THR A 230 -34.25 1.04 -29.49
N ALA A 231 -34.81 0.94 -28.28
CA ALA A 231 -36.28 0.95 -28.05
C ALA A 231 -36.88 2.29 -28.51
N GLY A 232 -36.25 3.41 -28.19
CA GLY A 232 -36.71 4.75 -28.62
C GLY A 232 -36.72 4.92 -30.12
N LEU A 233 -35.64 4.46 -30.84
CA LEU A 233 -35.57 4.49 -32.30
C LEU A 233 -36.65 3.60 -32.95
N LEU A 234 -36.89 2.39 -32.46
CA LEU A 234 -37.92 1.50 -32.95
C LEU A 234 -39.31 2.04 -32.72
N GLY A 235 -39.58 2.64 -31.54
CA GLY A 235 -40.84 3.30 -31.20
C GLY A 235 -41.09 4.51 -32.11
N GLY A 236 -40.12 5.36 -32.35
CA GLY A 236 -40.18 6.52 -33.22
C GLY A 236 -40.46 6.14 -34.68
N LEU A 237 -39.80 5.09 -35.19
CA LEU A 237 -40.02 4.57 -36.55
C LEU A 237 -41.44 3.97 -36.72
N SER A 238 -41.93 3.32 -35.68
CA SER A 238 -43.30 2.75 -35.66
C SER A 238 -44.37 3.86 -35.69
N ALA A 239 -44.18 4.93 -34.91
CA ALA A 239 -45.07 6.09 -34.86
C ALA A 239 -45.08 6.84 -36.21
N LEU A 240 -43.95 7.00 -36.89
CA LEU A 240 -43.81 7.60 -38.22
C LEU A 240 -44.54 6.75 -39.28
N ARG A 241 -44.45 5.44 -39.23
CA ARG A 241 -45.16 4.51 -40.14
C ARG A 241 -46.67 4.56 -39.93
N TYR A 242 -47.12 4.65 -38.68
CA TYR A 242 -48.55 4.76 -38.36
C TYR A 242 -49.16 6.07 -38.86
N ARG A 243 -48.45 7.20 -38.68
CA ARG A 243 -48.87 8.51 -39.21
C ARG A 243 -49.02 8.54 -40.73
N ARG A 244 -48.10 7.88 -41.48
CA ARG A 244 -48.17 7.81 -42.95
C ARG A 244 -49.32 6.94 -43.46
N ARG A 245 -49.82 5.97 -42.69
CA ARG A 245 -50.97 5.11 -43.09
C ARG A 245 -52.31 5.73 -42.79
N GLY A 246 -52.40 6.75 -41.94
CA GLY A 246 -53.64 7.45 -41.62
C GLY A 246 -53.92 8.66 -42.52
N LEU A 247 -53.09 8.94 -43.51
CA LEU A 247 -53.21 10.04 -44.46
C LEU A 247 -53.49 9.55 -45.92
N ALA A 248 -53.72 8.26 -46.11
CA ALA A 248 -54.16 7.66 -47.35
C ALA A 248 -55.60 7.10 -47.15
#